data_cadbcd51afee8dffe94f705d87fdb90a
#
_entry.id   cadbcd51afee8dffe94f705d87fdb90a
#
_cell.length_a   1.000
_cell.length_b   1.000
_cell.length_c   1.000
_cell.angle_alpha   90.00
_cell.angle_beta   90.00
_cell.angle_gamma   90.00
#
_symmetry.space_group_name_H-M   'P 1'
#
loop_
_entity.id
_entity.type
_entity.pdbx_description
1 polymer ?
#
loop_
_entity_poly.entity_id
_entity_poly.type
_entity_poly.pdbx_seq_one_letter_code
_entity_poly.pdbx_strand_id
1 'polypeptide(L)'
;DSEEALDIVLKYVEPGVPQALRLAAIRALGAISTAQSKPNIDRILETLDELSRETFFLTQVSVVGALAQMETIQAVGVLQSLADSTPDGRVRRRAEEAVQTVQKNVGSDKAVKHIQQELDELKKLNQELKSRLESLEAKQ
;
A
#
# COMPACT_ATOMS: atom_id res chain seq x y z
N ASP A 1 10.13 -14.22 -7.33
CA ASP A 1 10.28 -12.97 -6.57
C ASP A 1 8.97 -12.17 -6.57
N SER A 2 8.95 -11.03 -5.93
CA SER A 2 7.73 -10.23 -5.79
C SER A 2 7.25 -9.63 -7.13
N GLU A 3 8.16 -9.33 -8.03
CA GLU A 3 7.81 -8.82 -9.36
C GLU A 3 7.18 -9.90 -10.24
N GLU A 4 7.68 -11.12 -10.18
CA GLU A 4 7.06 -12.27 -10.87
C GLU A 4 5.67 -12.55 -10.33
N ALA A 5 5.49 -12.47 -9.02
CA ALA A 5 4.19 -12.66 -8.40
C ALA A 5 3.19 -11.63 -8.91
N LEU A 6 3.59 -10.37 -9.02
CA LEU A 6 2.74 -9.31 -9.57
C LEU A 6 2.37 -9.60 -11.02
N ASP A 7 3.32 -9.97 -11.87
CA ASP A 7 3.06 -10.27 -13.28
C ASP A 7 2.08 -11.42 -13.45
N ILE A 8 2.18 -12.45 -12.61
CA ILE A 8 1.25 -13.58 -12.60
C ILE A 8 -0.15 -13.12 -12.22
N VAL A 9 -0.27 -12.39 -11.11
CA VAL A 9 -1.59 -11.91 -10.61
C VAL A 9 -2.27 -11.01 -11.64
N LEU A 10 -1.53 -10.13 -12.30
CA LEU A 10 -2.09 -9.23 -13.30
C LEU A 10 -2.74 -9.95 -14.48
N LYS A 11 -2.30 -11.16 -14.80
CA LYS A 11 -2.93 -11.97 -15.83
C LYS A 11 -4.34 -12.44 -15.44
N TYR A 12 -4.57 -12.63 -14.15
CA TYR A 12 -5.83 -13.19 -13.64
C TYR A 12 -6.89 -12.14 -13.31
N VAL A 13 -6.57 -10.85 -13.42
CA VAL A 13 -7.58 -9.78 -13.24
C VAL A 13 -8.22 -9.35 -14.56
N GLU A 14 -7.77 -9.90 -15.68
CA GLU A 14 -8.29 -9.57 -17.00
C GLU A 14 -9.75 -10.03 -17.18
N PRO A 15 -10.55 -9.28 -17.97
CA PRO A 15 -11.89 -9.74 -18.34
C PRO A 15 -11.84 -11.11 -19.02
N GLY A 16 -12.83 -11.96 -18.75
CA GLY A 16 -12.90 -13.31 -19.31
C GLY A 16 -12.29 -14.39 -18.43
N VAL A 17 -11.51 -14.04 -17.43
CA VAL A 17 -11.04 -14.99 -16.41
C VAL A 17 -12.24 -15.41 -15.55
N PRO A 18 -12.34 -16.72 -15.16
CA PRO A 18 -13.42 -17.16 -14.29
C PRO A 18 -13.56 -16.27 -13.06
N GLN A 19 -14.78 -15.89 -12.72
CA GLN A 19 -15.06 -14.82 -11.77
C GLN A 19 -14.43 -15.04 -10.39
N ALA A 20 -14.58 -16.23 -9.82
CA ALA A 20 -14.02 -16.52 -8.49
C ALA A 20 -12.49 -16.32 -8.46
N LEU A 21 -11.82 -16.73 -9.51
CA LEU A 21 -10.37 -16.57 -9.66
C LEU A 21 -10.00 -15.10 -9.87
N ARG A 22 -10.77 -14.40 -10.69
CA ARG A 22 -10.57 -12.97 -10.96
C ARG A 22 -10.69 -12.13 -9.69
N LEU A 23 -11.74 -12.36 -8.91
CA LEU A 23 -11.97 -11.65 -7.64
C LEU A 23 -10.85 -11.93 -6.63
N ALA A 24 -10.39 -13.19 -6.54
CA ALA A 24 -9.26 -13.55 -5.69
C ALA A 24 -7.98 -12.85 -6.13
N ALA A 25 -7.74 -12.75 -7.43
CA ALA A 25 -6.57 -12.06 -7.98
C ALA A 25 -6.62 -10.55 -7.68
N ILE A 26 -7.79 -9.93 -7.76
CA ILE A 26 -7.97 -8.50 -7.41
C ILE A 26 -7.57 -8.28 -5.95
N ARG A 27 -8.07 -9.12 -5.04
CA ARG A 27 -7.71 -9.02 -3.62
C ARG A 27 -6.21 -9.24 -3.39
N ALA A 28 -5.62 -10.15 -4.16
CA ALA A 28 -4.19 -10.45 -4.06
C ALA A 28 -3.32 -9.23 -4.41
N LEU A 29 -3.76 -8.35 -5.32
CA LEU A 29 -3.04 -7.12 -5.65
C LEU A 29 -2.82 -6.26 -4.40
N GLY A 30 -3.83 -6.13 -3.56
CA GLY A 30 -3.70 -5.41 -2.30
C GLY A 30 -2.72 -6.08 -1.35
N ALA A 31 -2.82 -7.39 -1.21
CA ALA A 31 -1.97 -8.15 -0.28
C ALA A 31 -0.49 -8.09 -0.66
N ILE A 32 -0.16 -8.14 -1.95
CA ILE A 32 1.24 -8.12 -2.39
C ILE A 32 1.81 -6.70 -2.50
N SER A 33 0.98 -5.67 -2.46
CA SER A 33 1.40 -4.28 -2.68
C SER A 33 2.45 -3.80 -1.68
N THR A 34 2.38 -4.26 -0.45
CA THR A 34 3.28 -3.82 0.63
C THR A 34 4.72 -4.27 0.44
N ALA A 35 4.95 -5.30 -0.38
CA ALA A 35 6.27 -5.83 -0.69
C ALA A 35 6.81 -5.33 -2.04
N GLN A 36 6.11 -4.42 -2.70
CA GLN A 36 6.47 -3.95 -4.04
C GLN A 36 7.26 -2.65 -4.02
N SER A 37 8.04 -2.43 -5.07
CA SER A 37 8.70 -1.16 -5.33
C SER A 37 7.66 -0.12 -5.80
N LYS A 38 8.01 1.17 -5.75
CA LYS A 38 7.09 2.24 -6.16
C LYS A 38 6.55 2.08 -7.59
N PRO A 39 7.35 1.74 -8.62
CA PRO A 39 6.80 1.54 -9.96
C PRO A 39 5.73 0.44 -10.01
N ASN A 40 5.91 -0.64 -9.24
CA ASN A 40 4.93 -1.72 -9.18
C ASN A 40 3.69 -1.33 -8.38
N ILE A 41 3.84 -0.54 -7.32
CA ILE A 41 2.70 0.05 -6.60
C ILE A 41 1.86 0.91 -7.55
N ASP A 42 2.50 1.71 -8.39
CA ASP A 42 1.79 2.54 -9.38
C ASP A 42 1.04 1.68 -10.40
N ARG A 43 1.61 0.56 -10.84
CA ARG A 43 0.92 -0.41 -11.71
C ARG A 43 -0.30 -1.01 -11.05
N ILE A 44 -0.19 -1.37 -9.78
CA ILE A 44 -1.31 -1.91 -8.99
C ILE A 44 -2.43 -0.87 -8.87
N LEU A 45 -2.08 0.37 -8.54
CA LEU A 45 -3.05 1.46 -8.41
C LEU A 45 -3.78 1.72 -9.73
N GLU A 46 -3.06 1.76 -10.84
CA GLU A 46 -3.64 1.96 -12.16
C GLU A 46 -4.61 0.83 -12.50
N THR A 47 -4.22 -0.41 -12.23
CA THR A 47 -5.06 -1.59 -12.47
C THR A 47 -6.33 -1.54 -11.62
N LEU A 48 -6.20 -1.23 -10.33
CA LEU A 48 -7.35 -1.14 -9.42
C LEU A 48 -8.27 0.03 -9.81
N ASP A 49 -7.72 1.14 -10.28
CA ASP A 49 -8.51 2.27 -10.77
C ASP A 49 -9.34 1.87 -11.99
N GLU A 50 -8.75 1.17 -12.95
CA GLU A 50 -9.48 0.64 -14.12
C GLU A 50 -10.58 -0.33 -13.69
N LEU A 51 -10.27 -1.27 -12.81
CA LEU A 51 -11.23 -2.26 -12.31
C LEU A 51 -12.38 -1.61 -11.53
N SER A 52 -12.13 -0.48 -10.86
CA SER A 52 -13.15 0.25 -10.09
C SER A 52 -14.27 0.80 -10.97
N ARG A 53 -14.04 0.93 -12.28
CA ARG A 53 -15.05 1.41 -13.24
C ARG A 53 -16.01 0.32 -13.67
N GLU A 54 -15.73 -0.94 -13.38
CA GLU A 54 -16.67 -2.02 -13.60
C GLU A 54 -17.83 -1.92 -12.61
N THR A 55 -19.03 -2.26 -13.07
CA THR A 55 -20.24 -2.02 -12.29
C THR A 55 -20.68 -3.19 -11.44
N PHE A 56 -20.04 -4.36 -11.60
CA PHE A 56 -20.38 -5.53 -10.83
C PHE A 56 -20.01 -5.36 -9.36
N PHE A 57 -20.99 -5.58 -8.48
CA PHE A 57 -20.84 -5.33 -7.04
C PHE A 57 -19.62 -6.04 -6.42
N LEU A 58 -19.46 -7.33 -6.70
CA LEU A 58 -18.36 -8.10 -6.12
C LEU A 58 -16.99 -7.64 -6.62
N THR A 59 -16.90 -7.18 -7.88
CA THR A 59 -15.67 -6.56 -8.40
C THR A 59 -15.35 -5.30 -7.62
N GLN A 60 -16.32 -4.43 -7.44
CA GLN A 60 -16.12 -3.17 -6.70
C GLN A 60 -15.73 -3.43 -5.25
N VAL A 61 -16.37 -4.38 -4.58
CA VAL A 61 -16.02 -4.77 -3.21
C VAL A 61 -14.60 -5.32 -3.12
N SER A 62 -14.20 -6.14 -4.09
CA SER A 62 -12.84 -6.70 -4.14
C SER A 62 -11.79 -5.61 -4.36
N VAL A 63 -12.08 -4.64 -5.23
CA VAL A 63 -11.21 -3.47 -5.46
C VAL A 63 -11.06 -2.65 -4.18
N VAL A 64 -12.16 -2.36 -3.50
CA VAL A 64 -12.12 -1.63 -2.22
C VAL A 64 -11.27 -2.38 -1.20
N GLY A 65 -11.47 -3.69 -1.08
CA GLY A 65 -10.69 -4.53 -0.17
C GLY A 65 -9.19 -4.53 -0.48
N ALA A 66 -8.83 -4.56 -1.76
CA ALA A 66 -7.43 -4.47 -2.19
C ALA A 66 -6.83 -3.11 -1.84
N LEU A 67 -7.52 -2.03 -2.17
CA LEU A 67 -7.05 -0.66 -1.88
C LEU A 67 -6.88 -0.44 -0.37
N ALA A 68 -7.77 -1.01 0.45
CA ALA A 68 -7.72 -0.89 1.91
C ALA A 68 -6.45 -1.48 2.52
N GLN A 69 -5.79 -2.42 1.86
CA GLN A 69 -4.54 -3.02 2.33
C GLN A 69 -3.31 -2.20 1.95
N MET A 70 -3.45 -1.22 1.08
CA MET A 70 -2.32 -0.44 0.59
C MET A 70 -1.84 0.58 1.62
N GLU A 71 -0.55 0.90 1.55
CA GLU A 71 0.13 1.82 2.45
C GLU A 71 0.53 3.12 1.74
N THR A 72 -0.14 3.44 0.65
CA THR A 72 0.12 4.65 -0.12
C THR A 72 -1.10 5.58 -0.12
N ILE A 73 -0.85 6.87 0.07
CA ILE A 73 -1.92 7.89 0.09
C ILE A 73 -2.68 7.96 -1.24
N GLN A 74 -2.06 7.55 -2.34
CA GLN A 74 -2.68 7.55 -3.67
C GLN A 74 -3.89 6.61 -3.75
N ALA A 75 -3.93 5.56 -2.90
CA ALA A 75 -5.09 4.68 -2.81
C ALA A 75 -6.35 5.43 -2.34
N VAL A 76 -6.18 6.47 -1.53
CA VAL A 76 -7.30 7.31 -1.07
C VAL A 76 -7.99 8.00 -2.25
N GLY A 77 -7.22 8.50 -3.21
CA GLY A 77 -7.79 9.14 -4.40
C GLY A 77 -8.66 8.20 -5.22
N VAL A 78 -8.22 6.95 -5.41
CA VAL A 78 -8.99 5.93 -6.13
C VAL A 78 -10.28 5.60 -5.37
N LEU A 79 -10.18 5.42 -4.05
CA LEU A 79 -11.34 5.12 -3.20
C LEU A 79 -12.36 6.25 -3.19
N GLN A 80 -11.92 7.50 -3.11
CA GLN A 80 -12.81 8.66 -3.14
C GLN A 80 -13.51 8.78 -4.49
N SER A 81 -12.80 8.55 -5.57
CA SER A 81 -13.38 8.55 -6.91
C SER A 81 -14.46 7.47 -7.06
N LEU A 82 -14.21 6.28 -6.53
CA LEU A 82 -15.20 5.21 -6.53
C LEU A 82 -16.41 5.57 -5.66
N ALA A 83 -16.19 6.10 -4.47
CA ALA A 83 -17.27 6.51 -3.58
C ALA A 83 -18.18 7.55 -4.23
N ASP A 84 -17.58 8.50 -4.96
CA ASP A 84 -18.32 9.57 -5.61
C ASP A 84 -19.10 9.10 -6.86
N SER A 85 -18.61 8.08 -7.54
CA SER A 85 -19.18 7.63 -8.82
C SER A 85 -20.15 6.45 -8.69
N THR A 86 -20.05 5.65 -7.63
CA THR A 86 -20.89 4.46 -7.49
C THR A 86 -22.33 4.82 -7.12
N PRO A 87 -23.35 4.21 -7.80
CA PRO A 87 -24.74 4.35 -7.36
C PRO A 87 -25.09 3.42 -6.17
N ASP A 88 -24.21 2.48 -5.83
CA ASP A 88 -24.46 1.51 -4.76
C ASP A 88 -23.97 2.06 -3.42
N GLY A 89 -24.91 2.33 -2.50
CA GLY A 89 -24.59 2.84 -1.17
C GLY A 89 -23.72 1.92 -0.33
N ARG A 90 -23.78 0.60 -0.58
CA ARG A 90 -22.93 -0.36 0.14
C ARG A 90 -21.47 -0.23 -0.29
N VAL A 91 -21.24 -0.02 -1.56
CA VAL A 91 -19.88 0.21 -2.10
C VAL A 91 -19.34 1.55 -1.59
N ARG A 92 -20.16 2.60 -1.63
CA ARG A 92 -19.78 3.93 -1.14
C ARG A 92 -19.33 3.87 0.32
N ARG A 93 -20.11 3.23 1.17
CA ARG A 93 -19.78 3.09 2.58
C ARG A 93 -18.48 2.36 2.80
N ARG A 94 -18.26 1.25 2.10
CA ARG A 94 -17.03 0.48 2.19
C ARG A 94 -15.81 1.28 1.70
N ALA A 95 -15.98 2.04 0.62
CA ALA A 95 -14.91 2.90 0.10
C ALA A 95 -14.55 4.01 1.10
N GLU A 96 -15.54 4.64 1.71
CA GLU A 96 -15.32 5.67 2.73
C GLU A 96 -14.59 5.11 3.96
N GLU A 97 -14.98 3.92 4.42
CA GLU A 97 -14.29 3.23 5.52
C GLU A 97 -12.85 2.86 5.15
N ALA A 98 -12.65 2.42 3.91
CA ALA A 98 -11.32 2.06 3.40
C ALA A 98 -10.38 3.26 3.33
N VAL A 99 -10.89 4.45 3.03
CA VAL A 99 -10.10 5.69 3.06
C VAL A 99 -9.47 5.87 4.45
N GLN A 100 -10.25 5.69 5.50
CA GLN A 100 -9.75 5.81 6.87
C GLN A 100 -8.70 4.74 7.19
N THR A 101 -8.90 3.52 6.70
CA THR A 101 -7.95 2.42 6.89
C THR A 101 -6.61 2.74 6.23
N VAL A 102 -6.63 3.21 4.97
CA VAL A 102 -5.40 3.58 4.25
C VAL A 102 -4.69 4.73 4.97
N GLN A 103 -5.42 5.73 5.43
CA GLN A 103 -4.83 6.85 6.16
C GLN A 103 -4.11 6.40 7.43
N LYS A 104 -4.65 5.42 8.15
CA LYS A 104 -3.99 4.82 9.30
C LYS A 104 -2.74 4.04 8.90
N ASN A 105 -2.81 3.27 7.81
CA ASN A 105 -1.65 2.53 7.29
C ASN A 105 -0.50 3.46 6.95
N VAL A 106 -0.79 4.55 6.25
CA VAL A 106 0.20 5.56 5.85
C VAL A 106 0.75 6.28 7.09
N GLY A 107 -0.10 6.64 8.04
CA GLY A 107 0.30 7.28 9.29
C GLY A 107 1.26 6.42 10.10
N SER A 108 0.95 5.13 10.24
CA SER A 108 1.81 4.17 10.95
C SER A 108 3.16 4.01 10.28
N ASP A 109 3.21 3.95 8.95
CA ASP A 109 4.45 3.85 8.19
C ASP A 109 5.32 5.09 8.40
N LYS A 110 4.74 6.29 8.37
CA LYS A 110 5.47 7.54 8.64
C LYS A 110 6.03 7.57 10.06
N ALA A 111 5.25 7.11 11.04
CA ALA A 111 5.69 7.06 12.44
C ALA A 111 6.89 6.11 12.61
N VAL A 112 6.84 4.92 11.98
CA VAL A 112 7.94 3.96 12.03
C VAL A 112 9.20 4.54 11.37
N LYS A 113 9.07 5.17 10.21
CA LYS A 113 10.22 5.81 9.53
C LYS A 113 10.83 6.89 10.38
N HIS A 114 10.02 7.71 11.04
CA HIS A 114 10.50 8.77 11.92
C HIS A 114 11.31 8.20 13.09
N ILE A 115 10.80 7.14 13.72
CA ILE A 115 11.51 6.45 14.82
C ILE A 115 12.82 5.87 14.34
N GLN A 116 12.85 5.26 13.16
CA GLN A 116 14.09 4.72 12.58
C GLN A 116 15.13 5.81 12.33
N GLN A 117 14.70 6.96 11.81
CA GLN A 117 15.59 8.11 11.60
C GLN A 117 16.20 8.60 12.91
N GLU A 118 15.38 8.73 13.95
CA GLU A 118 15.87 9.12 15.28
C GLU A 118 16.88 8.13 15.85
N LEU A 119 16.61 6.82 15.67
CA LEU A 119 17.55 5.78 16.11
C LEU A 119 18.88 5.87 15.37
N ASP A 120 18.87 6.11 14.07
CA ASP A 120 20.09 6.24 13.27
C ASP A 120 20.90 7.45 13.70
N GLU A 121 20.24 8.57 13.97
CA GLU A 121 20.90 9.77 14.47
C GLU A 121 21.55 9.55 15.84
N LEU A 122 20.84 8.86 16.74
CA LEU A 122 21.39 8.51 18.06
C LEU A 122 22.59 7.58 17.95
N LYS A 123 22.56 6.61 17.05
CA LYS A 123 23.69 5.71 16.80
C LYS A 123 24.91 6.48 16.31
N LYS A 124 24.73 7.42 15.39
CA LYS A 124 25.82 8.28 14.90
C LYS A 124 26.42 9.12 16.00
N LEU A 125 25.55 9.76 16.79
CA LEU A 125 26.01 10.60 17.90
C LEU A 125 26.79 9.79 18.94
N ASN A 126 26.27 8.60 19.27
CA ASN A 126 26.93 7.69 20.21
C ASN A 126 28.32 7.28 19.72
N GLN A 127 28.44 6.99 18.42
CA GLN A 127 29.72 6.62 17.81
C GLN A 127 30.72 7.77 17.80
N GLU A 128 30.26 8.98 17.52
CA GLU A 128 31.10 10.18 17.60
C GLU A 128 31.62 10.40 19.00
N LEU A 129 30.77 10.31 20.01
CA LEU A 129 31.14 10.46 21.42
C LEU A 129 32.16 9.42 21.83
N LYS A 130 31.97 8.18 21.41
CA LYS A 130 32.88 7.06 21.66
C LYS A 130 34.27 7.34 21.04
N SER A 131 34.30 7.82 19.81
CA SER A 131 35.54 8.17 19.11
C SER A 131 36.29 9.31 19.81
N ARG A 132 35.55 10.32 20.25
CA ARG A 132 36.13 11.44 21.00
C ARG A 132 36.72 11.00 22.33
N LEU A 133 36.03 10.11 23.04
CA LEU A 133 36.51 9.57 24.31
C LEU A 133 37.78 8.76 24.11
N GLU A 134 37.85 7.90 23.11
CA GLU A 134 39.05 7.14 22.75
C GLU A 134 40.23 8.06 22.40
N SER A 135 39.95 9.13 21.65
CA SER A 135 40.96 10.12 21.31
C SER A 135 41.52 10.84 22.54
N LEU A 136 40.66 11.17 23.48
CA LEU A 136 41.11 11.80 24.75
C LEU A 136 41.92 10.85 25.60
N GLU A 137 41.56 9.60 25.70
CA GLU A 137 42.30 8.56 26.42
C GLU A 137 43.69 8.34 25.81
N ALA A 138 43.79 8.36 24.47
CA ALA A 138 45.04 8.18 23.76
C ALA A 138 46.05 9.33 24.02
N LYS A 139 45.60 10.51 24.42
CA LYS A 139 46.43 11.66 24.72
C LYS A 139 46.98 11.65 26.14
N GLN A 140 46.49 10.77 26.99
CA GLN A 140 46.99 10.59 28.34
C GLN A 140 48.16 9.59 28.35
#